data_facf43a8cba805e889350f58d0e2a919
#
_entry.id   facf43a8cba805e889350f58d0e2a919
#
_cell.length_a   1.000
_cell.length_b   1.000
_cell.length_c   1.000
_cell.angle_alpha   90.00
_cell.angle_beta   90.00
_cell.angle_gamma   90.00
#
_symmetry.space_group_name_H-M   'P 1'
#
loop_
_entity.id
_entity.type
_entity.pdbx_description
1 polymer ?
#
loop_
_entity_poly.entity_id
_entity_poly.type
_entity_poly.pdbx_seq_one_letter_code
_entity_poly.pdbx_strand_id
1 'polypeptide(L)'
;LCSCSNDKDDEYKDAIIGTWELVQVKVDGRWYPMIRPTYAKFNQDGTYVGRGYFGNGYGTYDISGKTITCYVEGYEYVRYEIVELMSNTCTLKMMMGGDSMDIKCEKR
;
A
#
# COMPACT_ATOMS: atom_id res chain seq x y z
N LEU A 1 -8.83 22.57 18.28
CA LEU A 1 -8.18 23.12 17.14
C LEU A 1 -8.17 22.18 15.96
N CYS A 2 -7.85 22.72 14.84
CA CYS A 2 -7.93 22.01 13.58
C CYS A 2 -6.94 20.84 13.48
N SER A 3 -6.00 20.75 14.37
CA SER A 3 -4.98 19.72 14.36
C SER A 3 -5.53 18.29 14.42
N CYS A 4 -6.78 18.12 14.89
CA CYS A 4 -7.34 16.78 15.03
C CYS A 4 -7.44 16.03 13.72
N SER A 5 -7.87 16.69 12.63
CA SER A 5 -7.95 16.02 11.35
C SER A 5 -6.58 15.76 10.75
N ASN A 6 -5.62 16.64 11.03
CA ASN A 6 -4.24 16.43 10.58
C ASN A 6 -3.60 15.25 11.31
N ASP A 7 -3.96 15.06 12.57
CA ASP A 7 -3.41 13.96 13.35
C ASP A 7 -3.81 12.60 12.79
N LYS A 8 -5.04 12.48 12.27
CA LYS A 8 -5.47 11.23 11.64
C LYS A 8 -4.69 10.93 10.36
N ASP A 9 -4.49 11.95 9.53
CA ASP A 9 -3.71 11.78 8.30
C ASP A 9 -2.27 11.39 8.63
N ASP A 10 -1.69 12.03 9.66
CA ASP A 10 -0.33 11.72 10.10
C ASP A 10 -0.23 10.31 10.66
N GLU A 11 -1.30 9.83 11.30
CA GLU A 11 -1.31 8.48 11.86
C GLU A 11 -1.10 7.43 10.78
N TYR A 12 -1.85 7.50 9.69
CA TYR A 12 -1.67 6.56 8.58
C TYR A 12 -0.34 6.79 7.89
N LYS A 13 0.05 8.02 7.75
CA LYS A 13 1.31 8.37 7.09
C LYS A 13 2.51 7.73 7.77
N ASP A 14 2.53 7.74 9.10
CA ASP A 14 3.63 7.13 9.85
C ASP A 14 3.49 5.61 9.90
N ALA A 15 2.26 5.13 10.05
CA ALA A 15 2.01 3.71 10.26
C ALA A 15 2.35 2.86 9.03
N ILE A 16 2.27 3.43 7.81
CA ILE A 16 2.56 2.66 6.61
C ILE A 16 4.05 2.61 6.27
N ILE A 17 4.88 3.38 6.96
CA ILE A 17 6.31 3.39 6.68
C ILE A 17 6.90 2.03 7.02
N GLY A 18 7.65 1.47 6.08
CA GLY A 18 8.29 0.17 6.24
C GLY A 18 8.06 -0.70 5.02
N THR A 19 8.43 -1.96 5.18
CA THR A 19 8.28 -2.96 4.11
C THR A 19 7.07 -3.83 4.43
N TRP A 20 6.16 -3.91 3.48
CA TRP A 20 4.95 -4.71 3.60
C TRP A 20 5.01 -5.84 2.59
N GLU A 21 4.91 -7.07 3.07
CA GLU A 21 4.81 -8.23 2.18
C GLU A 21 3.34 -8.51 1.91
N LEU A 22 2.98 -8.63 0.63
CA LEU A 22 1.64 -9.01 0.22
C LEU A 22 1.52 -10.52 0.37
N VAL A 23 0.73 -10.98 1.34
CA VAL A 23 0.68 -12.40 1.66
C VAL A 23 -0.54 -13.09 1.12
N GLN A 24 -1.64 -12.37 0.90
CA GLN A 24 -2.86 -12.94 0.34
C GLN A 24 -3.53 -11.96 -0.62
N VAL A 25 -4.21 -12.52 -1.60
CA VAL A 25 -5.06 -11.76 -2.54
C VAL A 25 -6.45 -12.35 -2.54
N LYS A 26 -7.44 -11.51 -2.80
CA LYS A 26 -8.84 -11.94 -2.86
C LYS A 26 -9.28 -12.02 -4.30
N VAL A 27 -9.73 -13.21 -4.71
CA VAL A 27 -10.21 -13.46 -6.07
C VAL A 27 -11.58 -14.13 -5.96
N ASP A 28 -12.58 -13.53 -6.59
CA ASP A 28 -13.95 -14.04 -6.57
C ASP A 28 -14.46 -14.33 -5.16
N GLY A 29 -14.18 -13.41 -4.23
CA GLY A 29 -14.64 -13.50 -2.86
C GLY A 29 -13.84 -14.43 -1.96
N ARG A 30 -12.76 -15.02 -2.45
CA ARG A 30 -11.92 -15.93 -1.68
C ARG A 30 -10.50 -15.44 -1.56
N TRP A 31 -9.88 -15.70 -0.41
CA TRP A 31 -8.49 -15.34 -0.16
C TRP A 31 -7.56 -16.48 -0.57
N TYR A 32 -6.55 -16.14 -1.35
CA TYR A 32 -5.52 -17.07 -1.82
C TYR A 32 -4.15 -16.59 -1.40
N PRO A 33 -3.23 -17.49 -1.05
CA PRO A 33 -1.86 -17.08 -0.73
C PRO A 33 -1.15 -16.54 -1.96
N MET A 34 -0.26 -15.58 -1.76
CA MET A 34 0.59 -15.07 -2.82
C MET A 34 1.57 -16.15 -3.25
N ILE A 35 1.72 -16.33 -4.57
CA ILE A 35 2.52 -17.44 -5.10
C ILE A 35 4.01 -17.15 -5.18
N ARG A 36 4.42 -15.88 -5.02
CA ARG A 36 5.82 -15.50 -5.00
C ARG A 36 5.99 -14.27 -4.11
N PRO A 37 7.21 -14.05 -3.58
CA PRO A 37 7.44 -12.88 -2.74
C PRO A 37 7.07 -11.59 -3.46
N THR A 38 6.24 -10.79 -2.84
CA THR A 38 5.73 -9.54 -3.39
C THR A 38 5.73 -8.52 -2.28
N TYR A 39 6.38 -7.37 -2.51
CA TYR A 39 6.60 -6.37 -1.48
C TYR A 39 6.25 -4.97 -1.96
N ALA A 40 5.82 -4.16 -1.02
CA ALA A 40 5.72 -2.72 -1.20
C ALA A 40 6.45 -2.07 -0.04
N LYS A 41 7.40 -1.20 -0.35
CA LYS A 41 8.18 -0.51 0.67
C LYS A 41 7.92 0.98 0.59
N PHE A 42 7.52 1.56 1.71
CA PHE A 42 7.26 2.99 1.83
C PHE A 42 8.29 3.58 2.78
N ASN A 43 9.13 4.48 2.27
CA ASN A 43 10.18 5.10 3.06
C ASN A 43 9.73 6.43 3.61
N GLN A 44 10.31 6.83 4.73
CA GLN A 44 9.96 8.08 5.39
C GLN A 44 10.22 9.29 4.51
N ASP A 45 11.17 9.20 3.60
CA ASP A 45 11.52 10.30 2.70
C ASP A 45 10.56 10.44 1.51
N GLY A 46 9.52 9.62 1.45
CA GLY A 46 8.53 9.69 0.38
C GLY A 46 8.85 8.83 -0.82
N THR A 47 9.88 7.97 -0.74
CA THR A 47 10.19 7.06 -1.84
C THR A 47 9.44 5.73 -1.66
N TYR A 48 9.21 5.06 -2.78
CA TYR A 48 8.43 3.84 -2.87
C TYR A 48 9.17 2.81 -3.72
N VAL A 49 9.12 1.56 -3.29
CA VAL A 49 9.64 0.44 -4.08
C VAL A 49 8.59 -0.67 -4.06
N GLY A 50 8.20 -1.13 -5.25
CA GLY A 50 7.34 -2.31 -5.40
C GLY A 50 8.08 -3.40 -6.11
N ARG A 51 7.90 -4.65 -5.68
CA ARG A 51 8.56 -5.80 -6.30
C ARG A 51 7.68 -7.03 -6.22
N GLY A 52 7.78 -7.87 -7.23
CA GLY A 52 7.20 -9.20 -7.21
C GLY A 52 6.15 -9.44 -8.28
N TYR A 53 5.09 -10.14 -7.91
CA TYR A 53 4.09 -10.65 -8.83
C TYR A 53 3.46 -9.57 -9.71
N PHE A 54 3.21 -8.39 -9.15
CA PHE A 54 2.57 -7.30 -9.89
C PHE A 54 3.57 -6.42 -10.64
N GLY A 55 4.81 -6.84 -10.73
CA GLY A 55 5.86 -6.11 -11.40
C GLY A 55 6.76 -5.37 -10.42
N ASN A 56 7.74 -4.69 -10.98
CA ASN A 56 8.69 -3.92 -10.18
C ASN A 56 8.52 -2.44 -10.49
N GLY A 57 8.48 -1.61 -9.45
CA GLY A 57 8.39 -0.17 -9.59
C GLY A 57 9.24 0.53 -8.54
N TYR A 58 9.77 1.68 -8.92
CA TYR A 58 10.57 2.49 -8.01
C TYR A 58 10.24 3.95 -8.27
N GLY A 59 9.95 4.68 -7.23
CA GLY A 59 9.58 6.07 -7.38
C GLY A 59 9.22 6.73 -6.06
N THR A 60 8.08 7.41 -6.06
CA THR A 60 7.62 8.17 -4.89
C THR A 60 6.18 7.80 -4.57
N TYR A 61 5.72 8.21 -3.41
CA TYR A 61 4.33 8.04 -3.04
C TYR A 61 3.81 9.25 -2.30
N ASP A 62 2.50 9.44 -2.39
CA ASP A 62 1.76 10.38 -1.57
C ASP A 62 0.71 9.62 -0.79
N ILE A 63 0.42 10.09 0.42
CA ILE A 63 -0.69 9.56 1.19
C ILE A 63 -1.61 10.69 1.59
N SER A 64 -2.90 10.50 1.38
CA SER A 64 -3.93 11.45 1.76
C SER A 64 -5.06 10.66 2.40
N GLY A 65 -5.24 10.84 3.72
CA GLY A 65 -6.19 10.03 4.47
C GLY A 65 -5.83 8.56 4.37
N LYS A 66 -6.72 7.78 3.76
CA LYS A 66 -6.54 6.34 3.59
C LYS A 66 -6.09 5.95 2.18
N THR A 67 -5.75 6.91 1.34
CA THR A 67 -5.37 6.66 -0.03
C THR A 67 -3.87 6.88 -0.20
N ILE A 68 -3.18 5.85 -0.69
CA ILE A 68 -1.75 5.91 -0.99
C ILE A 68 -1.61 5.83 -2.51
N THR A 69 -1.00 6.84 -3.11
CA THR A 69 -0.76 6.86 -4.55
C THR A 69 0.72 6.76 -4.82
N CYS A 70 1.12 5.78 -5.62
CA CYS A 70 2.52 5.52 -5.93
C CYS A 70 2.82 5.93 -7.36
N TYR A 71 3.94 6.60 -7.56
CA TYR A 71 4.36 7.13 -8.86
C TYR A 71 5.69 6.53 -9.27
N VAL A 72 5.77 6.14 -10.54
CA VAL A 72 7.01 5.68 -11.15
C VAL A 72 7.25 6.55 -12.35
N GLU A 73 8.41 7.21 -12.41
CA GLU A 73 8.79 8.12 -13.49
C GLU A 73 7.75 9.23 -13.69
N GLY A 74 7.13 9.68 -12.58
CA GLY A 74 6.17 10.77 -12.62
C GLY A 74 4.75 10.37 -12.97
N TYR A 75 4.51 9.10 -13.27
CA TYR A 75 3.17 8.59 -13.62
C TYR A 75 2.63 7.73 -12.51
N GLU A 76 1.30 7.78 -12.29
CA GLU A 76 0.66 6.92 -11.32
C GLU A 76 0.85 5.47 -11.72
N TYR A 77 1.45 4.67 -10.81
CA TYR A 77 1.76 3.28 -11.04
C TYR A 77 0.74 2.38 -10.36
N VAL A 78 0.48 2.62 -9.08
CA VAL A 78 -0.48 1.85 -8.31
C VAL A 78 -1.07 2.75 -7.24
N ARG A 79 -2.32 2.49 -6.88
CA ARG A 79 -3.00 3.19 -5.80
C ARG A 79 -3.54 2.17 -4.82
N TYR A 80 -3.34 2.44 -3.54
CA TYR A 80 -3.85 1.60 -2.47
C TYR A 80 -4.85 2.38 -1.65
N GLU A 81 -5.92 1.71 -1.26
CA GLU A 81 -6.88 2.25 -0.32
C GLU A 81 -6.84 1.42 0.94
N ILE A 82 -6.55 2.05 2.08
CA ILE A 82 -6.41 1.34 3.36
C ILE A 82 -7.81 0.95 3.84
N VAL A 83 -8.05 -0.36 3.93
CA VAL A 83 -9.30 -0.89 4.47
C VAL A 83 -9.15 -1.07 5.97
N GLU A 84 -8.03 -1.65 6.40
CA GLU A 84 -7.75 -1.87 7.82
C GLU A 84 -6.23 -1.85 8.01
N LEU A 85 -5.77 -1.14 9.02
CA LEU A 85 -4.34 -1.05 9.32
C LEU A 85 -4.13 -1.29 10.79
N MET A 86 -3.37 -2.32 11.10
CA MET A 86 -2.90 -2.64 12.44
C MET A 86 -1.38 -2.50 12.49
N SER A 87 -0.77 -2.73 13.64
CA SER A 87 0.66 -2.47 13.77
C SER A 87 1.51 -3.29 12.80
N ASN A 88 1.14 -4.55 12.56
CA ASN A 88 1.95 -5.45 11.71
C ASN A 88 1.18 -6.06 10.55
N THR A 89 -0.10 -5.74 10.40
CA THR A 89 -0.93 -6.28 9.32
C THR A 89 -1.75 -5.17 8.69
N CYS A 90 -2.10 -5.36 7.42
CA CYS A 90 -2.82 -4.35 6.69
C CYS A 90 -3.67 -5.02 5.61
N THR A 91 -4.91 -4.56 5.47
CA THR A 91 -5.77 -4.95 4.36
C THR A 91 -5.94 -3.73 3.47
N LEU A 92 -5.63 -3.88 2.21
CA LEU A 92 -5.67 -2.80 1.24
C LEU A 92 -6.51 -3.20 0.04
N LYS A 93 -7.11 -2.20 -0.59
CA LYS A 93 -7.61 -2.36 -1.95
C LYS A 93 -6.55 -1.79 -2.88
N MET A 94 -6.01 -2.63 -3.76
CA MET A 94 -5.00 -2.22 -4.73
C MET A 94 -5.68 -1.92 -6.05
N MET A 95 -5.38 -0.75 -6.61
CA MET A 95 -5.93 -0.34 -7.91
C MET A 95 -4.77 -0.12 -8.86
N MET A 96 -4.78 -0.84 -9.98
CA MET A 96 -3.70 -0.78 -10.95
C MET A 96 -4.27 -0.99 -12.34
N GLY A 97 -4.05 -0.01 -13.21
CA GLY A 97 -4.46 -0.14 -14.61
C GLY A 97 -5.95 -0.34 -14.83
N GLY A 98 -6.79 0.20 -13.96
CA GLY A 98 -8.24 0.08 -14.09
C GLY A 98 -8.84 -1.13 -13.37
N ASP A 99 -7.99 -2.03 -12.89
CA ASP A 99 -8.43 -3.19 -12.11
C ASP A 99 -8.26 -2.91 -10.61
N SER A 100 -9.04 -3.57 -9.78
CA SER A 100 -8.89 -3.48 -8.34
C SER A 100 -8.89 -4.87 -7.72
N MET A 101 -8.20 -5.00 -6.58
CA MET A 101 -8.05 -6.27 -5.90
C MET A 101 -7.80 -6.00 -4.42
N ASP A 102 -8.47 -6.79 -3.57
CA ASP A 102 -8.20 -6.72 -2.14
C ASP A 102 -6.97 -7.59 -1.82
N ILE A 103 -6.09 -7.05 -0.99
CA ILE A 103 -4.86 -7.73 -0.61
C ILE A 103 -4.66 -7.62 0.89
N LYS A 104 -4.01 -8.64 1.45
CA LYS A 104 -3.55 -8.63 2.84
C LYS A 104 -2.05 -8.60 2.88
N CYS A 105 -1.52 -7.75 3.76
CA CYS A 105 -0.08 -7.53 3.88
C CYS A 105 0.37 -7.72 5.31
N GLU A 106 1.62 -8.12 5.47
CA GLU A 106 2.29 -8.21 6.76
C GLU A 106 3.55 -7.37 6.73
N LYS A 107 3.79 -6.65 7.81
CA LYS A 107 4.97 -5.80 7.92
C LYS A 107 6.20 -6.65 8.23
N ARG A 108 7.28 -6.34 7.52
CA ARG A 108 8.57 -7.03 7.68
C ARG A 108 9.63 -6.14 8.31
#